data_89642ea00a879121cb9c55f40c8eaef1
#
_entry.id   89642ea00a879121cb9c55f40c8eaef1
#
_cell.length_a   1.000
_cell.length_b   1.000
_cell.length_c   1.000
_cell.angle_alpha   90.00
_cell.angle_beta   90.00
_cell.angle_gamma   90.00
#
_symmetry.space_group_name_H-M   'P 1'
#
loop_
_entity.id
_entity.type
_entity.pdbx_description
1 polymer ?
#
loop_
_entity_poly.entity_id
_entity_poly.type
_entity_poly.pdbx_seq_one_letter_code
_entity_poly.pdbx_strand_id
1 'polypeptide(L)'
;MSREKVSKRQERRERMQREQQRKRLMLIGLITLGVALVVFAVVWQPLSTVGEIITVTPADLPDADGLSVGDPNAPVTIDVFEDFQCPACKSFTENTESLVIQNLVASGQARYVFHNYPFLDGNGAGSIGASDQAANASMCANEQDKFWEMHTALYVNWSGENQGAFNNRRLQAIAESIGLDMDSFNSCFSSNKYESEIQADFELGQDMGVSGTPTVFVNGNRVGAPGRVASYQEIADAVNAIAPPQ
;
A
#
# COMPACT_ATOMS: atom_id res chain seq x y z
N MET A 1 -20.64 58.23 -61.42
CA MET A 1 -21.50 57.46 -60.48
C MET A 1 -21.20 55.98 -60.42
N SER A 2 -20.40 55.36 -61.29
CA SER A 2 -20.20 53.88 -61.28
C SER A 2 -19.12 53.38 -60.32
N ARG A 3 -17.97 54.05 -60.14
CA ARG A 3 -16.85 53.62 -59.31
C ARG A 3 -17.15 53.60 -57.80
N GLU A 4 -17.92 54.52 -57.26
CA GLU A 4 -18.25 54.67 -55.87
C GLU A 4 -19.20 53.55 -55.38
N LYS A 5 -20.12 53.09 -56.23
CA LYS A 5 -21.01 51.99 -55.93
C LYS A 5 -20.28 50.62 -55.87
N VAL A 6 -19.22 50.46 -56.66
CA VAL A 6 -18.40 49.20 -56.62
C VAL A 6 -17.56 49.18 -55.38
N SER A 7 -16.98 50.26 -54.89
CA SER A 7 -16.21 50.41 -53.66
C SER A 7 -17.05 50.03 -52.44
N LYS A 8 -18.25 50.59 -52.29
CA LYS A 8 -19.19 50.26 -51.16
C LYS A 8 -19.64 48.77 -51.12
N ARG A 9 -19.74 48.13 -52.26
CA ARG A 9 -20.07 46.71 -52.37
C ARG A 9 -18.89 45.83 -51.96
N GLN A 10 -17.68 46.20 -52.28
CA GLN A 10 -16.46 45.51 -51.87
C GLN A 10 -16.25 45.63 -50.36
N GLU A 11 -16.37 46.79 -49.77
CA GLU A 11 -16.28 46.99 -48.32
C GLU A 11 -17.30 46.16 -47.53
N ARG A 12 -18.58 46.05 -48.01
CA ARG A 12 -19.58 45.23 -47.40
C ARG A 12 -19.23 43.73 -47.45
N ARG A 13 -18.68 43.25 -48.56
CA ARG A 13 -18.21 41.86 -48.71
C ARG A 13 -17.05 41.56 -47.77
N GLU A 14 -16.11 42.45 -47.68
CA GLU A 14 -14.97 42.27 -46.75
C GLU A 14 -15.41 42.26 -45.28
N ARG A 15 -16.33 43.16 -44.90
CA ARG A 15 -16.92 43.16 -43.55
C ARG A 15 -17.64 41.86 -43.25
N MET A 16 -18.47 41.39 -44.13
CA MET A 16 -19.18 40.08 -43.95
C MET A 16 -18.20 38.89 -43.88
N GLN A 17 -17.15 38.90 -44.69
CA GLN A 17 -16.14 37.87 -44.65
C GLN A 17 -15.36 37.88 -43.32
N ARG A 18 -15.00 39.07 -42.83
CA ARG A 18 -14.33 39.22 -41.50
C ARG A 18 -15.24 38.78 -40.35
N GLU A 19 -16.53 39.12 -40.40
CA GLU A 19 -17.51 38.64 -39.40
C GLU A 19 -17.68 37.13 -39.46
N GLN A 20 -17.78 36.54 -40.64
CA GLN A 20 -17.86 35.10 -40.79
C GLN A 20 -16.60 34.37 -40.30
N GLN A 21 -15.41 34.91 -40.59
CA GLN A 21 -14.14 34.40 -40.11
C GLN A 21 -14.06 34.50 -38.57
N ARG A 22 -14.44 35.62 -37.97
CA ARG A 22 -14.48 35.79 -36.52
C ARG A 22 -15.44 34.77 -35.86
N LYS A 23 -16.65 34.61 -36.42
CA LYS A 23 -17.63 33.62 -35.93
C LYS A 23 -17.10 32.17 -36.02
N ARG A 24 -16.44 31.80 -37.14
CA ARG A 24 -15.78 30.51 -37.30
C ARG A 24 -14.66 30.30 -36.30
N LEU A 25 -13.77 31.31 -36.11
CA LEU A 25 -12.70 31.20 -35.14
C LEU A 25 -13.20 31.12 -33.70
N MET A 26 -14.27 31.85 -33.33
CA MET A 26 -14.92 31.71 -32.02
C MET A 26 -15.53 30.33 -31.83
N LEU A 27 -16.20 29.80 -32.86
CA LEU A 27 -16.80 28.47 -32.80
C LEU A 27 -15.73 27.38 -32.65
N ILE A 28 -14.65 27.46 -33.41
CA ILE A 28 -13.50 26.55 -33.28
C ILE A 28 -12.90 26.63 -31.86
N GLY A 29 -12.70 27.86 -31.36
CA GLY A 29 -12.17 28.11 -30.01
C GLY A 29 -13.07 27.52 -28.92
N LEU A 30 -14.41 27.62 -29.04
CA LEU A 30 -15.36 27.02 -28.11
C LEU A 30 -15.35 25.49 -28.18
N ILE A 31 -15.27 24.91 -29.39
CA ILE A 31 -15.20 23.46 -29.58
C ILE A 31 -13.89 22.90 -28.98
N THR A 32 -12.74 23.54 -29.26
CA THR A 32 -11.44 23.11 -28.72
C THR A 32 -11.39 23.22 -27.19
N LEU A 33 -11.95 24.29 -26.63
CA LEU A 33 -12.06 24.44 -25.18
C LEU A 33 -12.98 23.37 -24.58
N GLY A 34 -14.11 23.09 -25.19
CA GLY A 34 -15.03 22.04 -24.77
C GLY A 34 -14.38 20.65 -24.78
N VAL A 35 -13.68 20.32 -25.87
CA VAL A 35 -12.93 19.05 -25.98
C VAL A 35 -11.82 18.98 -24.91
N ALA A 36 -11.07 20.07 -24.72
CA ALA A 36 -10.02 20.12 -23.70
C ALA A 36 -10.57 19.91 -22.28
N LEU A 37 -11.74 20.50 -21.95
CA LEU A 37 -12.41 20.31 -20.67
C LEU A 37 -12.91 18.87 -20.48
N VAL A 38 -13.46 18.26 -21.54
CA VAL A 38 -13.89 16.85 -21.47
C VAL A 38 -12.70 15.92 -21.29
N VAL A 39 -11.61 16.11 -22.06
CA VAL A 39 -10.38 15.34 -21.92
C VAL A 39 -9.78 15.53 -20.52
N PHE A 40 -9.73 16.76 -20.03
CA PHE A 40 -9.29 17.05 -18.67
C PHE A 40 -10.14 16.33 -17.61
N ALA A 41 -11.47 16.40 -17.73
CA ALA A 41 -12.39 15.71 -16.80
C ALA A 41 -12.21 14.18 -16.83
N VAL A 42 -12.07 13.59 -18.02
CA VAL A 42 -11.92 12.13 -18.18
C VAL A 42 -10.56 11.65 -17.70
N VAL A 43 -9.50 12.41 -17.95
CA VAL A 43 -8.14 12.05 -17.51
C VAL A 43 -7.94 12.34 -16.02
N TRP A 44 -8.55 13.40 -15.49
CA TRP A 44 -8.42 13.80 -14.08
C TRP A 44 -9.19 12.89 -13.11
N GLN A 45 -10.37 12.39 -13.49
CA GLN A 45 -11.18 11.53 -12.62
C GLN A 45 -10.44 10.27 -12.12
N PRO A 46 -9.81 9.44 -12.97
CA PRO A 46 -9.10 8.26 -12.49
C PRO A 46 -7.82 8.59 -11.71
N LEU A 47 -7.23 9.78 -11.90
CA LEU A 47 -6.06 10.25 -11.17
C LEU A 47 -6.40 10.84 -9.80
N SER A 48 -7.66 11.22 -9.56
CA SER A 48 -8.11 11.86 -8.32
C SER A 48 -8.89 10.94 -7.38
N THR A 49 -9.39 9.79 -7.86
CA THR A 49 -10.15 8.86 -7.04
C THR A 49 -9.23 7.91 -6.29
N VAL A 50 -9.17 8.06 -4.97
CA VAL A 50 -8.46 7.12 -4.07
C VAL A 50 -9.20 5.78 -3.99
N GLY A 51 -10.47 5.75 -4.39
CA GLY A 51 -11.38 4.62 -4.15
C GLY A 51 -11.89 4.60 -2.71
N GLU A 52 -12.76 3.66 -2.41
CA GLU A 52 -13.24 3.45 -1.04
C GLU A 52 -12.12 2.88 -0.16
N ILE A 53 -11.98 3.42 1.04
CA ILE A 53 -11.08 2.91 2.07
C ILE A 53 -11.92 2.26 3.16
N ILE A 54 -11.65 1.00 3.40
CA ILE A 54 -12.29 0.23 4.47
C ILE A 54 -11.56 0.57 5.77
N THR A 55 -12.27 1.12 6.73
CA THR A 55 -11.74 1.42 8.06
C THR A 55 -11.66 0.16 8.91
N VAL A 56 -10.64 0.06 9.74
CA VAL A 56 -10.45 -1.06 10.66
C VAL A 56 -10.66 -0.61 12.09
N THR A 57 -11.14 -1.52 12.92
CA THR A 57 -11.13 -1.34 14.38
C THR A 57 -9.80 -1.89 14.90
N PRO A 58 -9.08 -1.15 15.76
CA PRO A 58 -7.86 -1.66 16.36
C PRO A 58 -8.09 -3.01 17.03
N ALA A 59 -7.21 -3.98 16.77
CA ALA A 59 -7.23 -5.23 17.50
C ALA A 59 -6.66 -5.02 18.90
N ASP A 60 -7.24 -5.71 19.88
CA ASP A 60 -6.66 -5.79 21.22
C ASP A 60 -5.55 -6.86 21.18
N LEU A 61 -4.32 -6.41 20.98
CA LEU A 61 -3.16 -7.28 20.85
C LEU A 61 -2.38 -7.32 22.17
N PRO A 62 -2.01 -8.51 22.65
CA PRO A 62 -1.25 -8.63 23.88
C PRO A 62 0.16 -8.05 23.70
N ASP A 63 0.55 -7.11 24.57
CA ASP A 63 1.91 -6.55 24.66
C ASP A 63 2.50 -6.20 23.26
N ALA A 64 1.73 -5.46 22.43
CA ALA A 64 2.21 -5.00 21.14
C ALA A 64 3.30 -3.95 21.31
N ASP A 65 4.47 -4.17 20.71
CA ASP A 65 5.63 -3.28 20.75
C ASP A 65 6.31 -3.26 19.37
N GLY A 66 6.15 -2.18 18.66
CA GLY A 66 6.64 -2.04 17.30
C GLY A 66 6.07 -3.12 16.38
N LEU A 67 6.94 -3.86 15.71
CA LEU A 67 6.60 -4.95 14.78
C LEU A 67 6.38 -6.29 15.51
N SER A 68 6.29 -6.29 16.83
CA SER A 68 6.13 -7.53 17.61
C SER A 68 4.92 -7.50 18.52
N VAL A 69 4.41 -8.70 18.85
CA VAL A 69 3.31 -8.92 19.77
C VAL A 69 3.71 -10.00 20.77
N GLY A 70 3.42 -9.79 22.04
CA GLY A 70 3.67 -10.72 23.14
C GLY A 70 4.87 -10.39 24.01
N ASP A 71 4.99 -11.11 25.11
CA ASP A 71 6.05 -10.92 26.10
C ASP A 71 7.46 -10.96 25.45
N PRO A 72 8.28 -9.91 25.56
CA PRO A 72 9.65 -9.92 25.05
C PRO A 72 10.52 -11.03 25.65
N ASN A 73 10.14 -11.62 26.79
CA ASN A 73 10.81 -12.72 27.45
C ASN A 73 10.18 -14.09 27.17
N ALA A 74 9.20 -14.18 26.24
CA ALA A 74 8.60 -15.44 25.87
C ALA A 74 9.68 -16.45 25.43
N PRO A 75 9.57 -17.73 25.80
CA PRO A 75 10.56 -18.77 25.51
C PRO A 75 10.70 -19.09 24.01
N VAL A 76 9.73 -18.69 23.21
CA VAL A 76 9.71 -18.95 21.77
C VAL A 76 9.51 -17.64 21.00
N THR A 77 10.28 -17.45 19.92
CA THR A 77 10.05 -16.40 18.94
C THR A 77 9.49 -17.01 17.66
N ILE A 78 8.41 -16.42 17.15
CA ILE A 78 7.83 -16.73 15.83
C ILE A 78 8.14 -15.56 14.92
N ASP A 79 9.09 -15.74 14.01
CA ASP A 79 9.46 -14.74 12.99
C ASP A 79 8.66 -15.02 11.72
N VAL A 80 8.00 -13.99 11.17
CA VAL A 80 7.19 -14.10 9.96
C VAL A 80 7.60 -13.06 8.95
N PHE A 81 8.05 -13.51 7.80
CA PHE A 81 8.43 -12.67 6.67
C PHE A 81 7.27 -12.51 5.70
N GLU A 82 6.83 -11.29 5.49
CA GLU A 82 5.64 -10.97 4.70
C GLU A 82 5.84 -9.84 3.70
N ASP A 83 5.03 -9.88 2.64
CA ASP A 83 4.87 -8.81 1.65
C ASP A 83 3.40 -8.39 1.61
N PHE A 84 3.11 -7.12 1.81
CA PHE A 84 1.74 -6.61 1.83
C PHE A 84 1.00 -6.77 0.50
N GLN A 85 1.69 -6.91 -0.63
CA GLN A 85 1.06 -7.24 -1.90
C GLN A 85 0.74 -8.73 -2.07
N CYS A 86 1.32 -9.61 -1.25
CA CYS A 86 1.21 -11.06 -1.43
C CYS A 86 -0.19 -11.58 -1.04
N PRO A 87 -0.91 -12.24 -1.96
CA PRO A 87 -2.23 -12.81 -1.65
C PRO A 87 -2.17 -13.92 -0.60
N ALA A 88 -1.06 -14.64 -0.53
CA ALA A 88 -0.86 -15.70 0.46
C ALA A 88 -0.64 -15.10 1.86
N CYS A 89 0.05 -13.93 1.97
CA CYS A 89 0.18 -13.21 3.25
C CYS A 89 -1.17 -12.71 3.74
N LYS A 90 -1.97 -12.08 2.86
CA LYS A 90 -3.34 -11.71 3.22
C LYS A 90 -4.12 -12.90 3.79
N SER A 91 -4.09 -14.04 3.10
CA SER A 91 -4.78 -15.23 3.57
C SER A 91 -4.21 -15.78 4.90
N PHE A 92 -2.91 -15.68 5.10
CA PHE A 92 -2.24 -16.06 6.33
C PHE A 92 -2.69 -15.18 7.51
N THR A 93 -2.68 -13.87 7.32
CA THR A 93 -3.15 -12.91 8.32
C THR A 93 -4.61 -13.16 8.72
N GLU A 94 -5.49 -13.38 7.72
CA GLU A 94 -6.92 -13.61 7.97
C GLU A 94 -7.23 -14.94 8.66
N ASN A 95 -6.45 -16.00 8.43
CA ASN A 95 -6.82 -17.36 8.83
C ASN A 95 -5.85 -18.03 9.81
N THR A 96 -4.60 -17.56 9.91
CA THR A 96 -3.55 -18.22 10.68
C THR A 96 -2.98 -17.32 11.76
N GLU A 97 -2.54 -16.11 11.40
CA GLU A 97 -1.92 -15.16 12.33
C GLU A 97 -2.80 -14.87 13.54
N SER A 98 -4.09 -14.62 13.32
CA SER A 98 -5.03 -14.36 14.41
C SER A 98 -5.11 -15.52 15.41
N LEU A 99 -5.04 -16.77 14.94
CA LEU A 99 -5.02 -17.96 15.79
C LEU A 99 -3.69 -18.10 16.53
N VAL A 100 -2.57 -17.78 15.88
CA VAL A 100 -1.24 -17.77 16.51
C VAL A 100 -1.21 -16.75 17.65
N ILE A 101 -1.67 -15.53 17.40
CA ILE A 101 -1.69 -14.47 18.41
C ILE A 101 -2.61 -14.85 19.57
N GLN A 102 -3.83 -15.32 19.29
CA GLN A 102 -4.83 -15.65 20.34
C GLN A 102 -4.43 -16.84 21.21
N ASN A 103 -3.78 -17.85 20.65
CA ASN A 103 -3.54 -19.10 21.38
C ASN A 103 -2.10 -19.27 21.87
N LEU A 104 -1.11 -18.78 21.13
CA LEU A 104 0.30 -19.00 21.45
C LEU A 104 0.95 -17.76 22.07
N VAL A 105 0.61 -16.57 21.53
CA VAL A 105 1.16 -15.32 22.04
C VAL A 105 0.44 -14.87 23.31
N ALA A 106 -0.88 -14.82 23.31
CA ALA A 106 -1.67 -14.42 24.48
C ALA A 106 -1.51 -15.38 25.68
N SER A 107 -1.09 -16.64 25.46
CA SER A 107 -0.74 -17.56 26.53
C SER A 107 0.65 -17.35 27.12
N GLY A 108 1.46 -16.43 26.53
CA GLY A 108 2.85 -16.22 26.92
C GLY A 108 3.84 -17.29 26.44
N GLN A 109 3.40 -18.25 25.61
CA GLN A 109 4.28 -19.29 25.07
C GLN A 109 5.23 -18.73 24.01
N ALA A 110 4.77 -17.74 23.22
CA ALA A 110 5.56 -17.18 22.13
C ALA A 110 5.42 -15.65 22.02
N ARG A 111 6.45 -15.03 21.43
CA ARG A 111 6.43 -13.68 20.88
C ARG A 111 6.37 -13.78 19.36
N TYR A 112 5.49 -13.02 18.73
CA TYR A 112 5.38 -12.91 17.29
C TYR A 112 6.16 -11.69 16.80
N VAL A 113 6.94 -11.83 15.73
CA VAL A 113 7.74 -10.76 15.14
C VAL A 113 7.48 -10.72 13.62
N PHE A 114 7.02 -9.58 13.16
CA PHE A 114 6.81 -9.32 11.74
C PHE A 114 8.11 -8.80 11.11
N HIS A 115 8.43 -9.29 9.91
CA HIS A 115 9.54 -8.83 9.08
C HIS A 115 9.06 -8.41 7.71
N ASN A 116 9.44 -7.21 7.26
CA ASN A 116 9.14 -6.74 5.92
C ASN A 116 9.98 -7.51 4.88
N TYR A 117 9.31 -8.16 3.94
CA TYR A 117 9.98 -8.86 2.84
C TYR A 117 9.34 -8.53 1.49
N PRO A 118 9.54 -7.29 0.96
CA PRO A 118 8.87 -6.78 -0.25
C PRO A 118 9.48 -7.36 -1.54
N PHE A 119 9.28 -8.66 -1.79
CA PHE A 119 9.90 -9.36 -2.91
C PHE A 119 9.11 -9.26 -4.23
N LEU A 120 7.82 -8.88 -4.17
CA LEU A 120 6.96 -8.80 -5.36
C LEU A 120 7.26 -7.60 -6.26
N ASP A 121 8.01 -6.62 -5.78
CA ASP A 121 8.50 -5.52 -6.61
C ASP A 121 9.65 -5.94 -7.57
N GLY A 122 10.09 -7.19 -7.50
CA GLY A 122 10.95 -7.84 -8.47
C GLY A 122 12.46 -7.59 -8.34
N ASN A 123 12.88 -6.63 -7.52
CA ASN A 123 14.30 -6.26 -7.36
C ASN A 123 14.77 -6.23 -5.90
N GLY A 124 13.95 -6.71 -4.97
CA GLY A 124 14.22 -6.58 -3.54
C GLY A 124 13.99 -5.15 -3.02
N ALA A 125 14.20 -4.97 -1.74
CA ALA A 125 14.10 -3.66 -1.11
C ALA A 125 15.00 -2.63 -1.81
N GLY A 126 14.47 -1.43 -2.04
CA GLY A 126 15.15 -0.33 -2.75
C GLY A 126 14.69 -0.10 -4.18
N SER A 127 13.84 -0.95 -4.75
CA SER A 127 13.05 -0.58 -5.91
C SER A 127 11.74 0.06 -5.42
N ILE A 128 11.49 1.32 -5.71
CA ILE A 128 10.31 2.06 -5.25
C ILE A 128 9.03 1.48 -5.88
N GLY A 129 8.67 0.28 -5.45
CA GLY A 129 7.47 -0.44 -5.87
C GLY A 129 6.35 -0.35 -4.82
N ALA A 130 5.23 -1.01 -5.09
CA ALA A 130 4.07 -0.96 -4.21
C ALA A 130 4.28 -1.77 -2.91
N SER A 131 5.09 -2.84 -2.92
CA SER A 131 5.46 -3.60 -1.72
C SER A 131 6.37 -2.78 -0.80
N ASP A 132 7.41 -2.15 -1.36
CA ASP A 132 8.30 -1.26 -0.60
C ASP A 132 7.54 -0.05 -0.02
N GLN A 133 6.63 0.54 -0.80
CA GLN A 133 5.83 1.67 -0.31
C GLN A 133 4.86 1.26 0.80
N ALA A 134 4.26 0.07 0.72
CA ALA A 134 3.42 -0.44 1.80
C ALA A 134 4.23 -0.74 3.07
N ALA A 135 5.41 -1.34 2.92
CA ALA A 135 6.36 -1.56 4.02
C ALA A 135 6.79 -0.23 4.66
N ASN A 136 7.21 0.77 3.86
CA ASN A 136 7.56 2.09 4.38
C ASN A 136 6.39 2.78 5.09
N ALA A 137 5.17 2.65 4.57
CA ALA A 137 3.98 3.21 5.21
C ALA A 137 3.69 2.54 6.57
N SER A 138 3.86 1.21 6.69
CA SER A 138 3.69 0.49 7.96
C SER A 138 4.74 0.91 9.00
N MET A 139 5.99 1.10 8.58
CA MET A 139 7.06 1.59 9.42
C MET A 139 6.84 3.04 9.86
N CYS A 140 6.31 3.91 9.00
CA CYS A 140 5.93 5.28 9.37
C CYS A 140 4.75 5.31 10.34
N ALA A 141 3.82 4.36 10.25
CA ALA A 141 2.75 4.21 11.24
C ALA A 141 3.30 3.71 12.59
N ASN A 142 4.35 2.91 12.58
CA ASN A 142 5.04 2.46 13.78
C ASN A 142 5.64 3.60 14.62
N GLU A 143 6.04 4.71 14.01
CA GLU A 143 6.50 5.91 14.76
C GLU A 143 5.41 6.51 15.66
N GLN A 144 4.16 6.12 15.42
CA GLN A 144 2.99 6.57 16.16
C GLN A 144 2.31 5.42 16.92
N ASP A 145 3.05 4.34 17.18
CA ASP A 145 2.58 3.12 17.86
C ASP A 145 1.37 2.46 17.18
N LYS A 146 1.26 2.60 15.82
CA LYS A 146 0.13 2.11 15.03
C LYS A 146 0.55 1.16 13.90
N PHE A 147 1.62 0.42 14.10
CA PHE A 147 2.05 -0.59 13.12
C PHE A 147 0.93 -1.60 12.84
N TRP A 148 0.32 -2.17 13.87
CA TRP A 148 -0.66 -3.25 13.72
C TRP A 148 -2.00 -2.80 13.16
N GLU A 149 -2.41 -1.55 13.45
CA GLU A 149 -3.57 -0.95 12.78
C GLU A 149 -3.29 -0.76 11.29
N MET A 150 -2.09 -0.28 10.95
CA MET A 150 -1.68 -0.10 9.55
C MET A 150 -1.55 -1.45 8.84
N HIS A 151 -0.95 -2.45 9.46
CA HIS A 151 -0.85 -3.83 8.98
C HIS A 151 -2.23 -4.39 8.62
N THR A 152 -3.18 -4.32 9.53
CA THR A 152 -4.56 -4.77 9.30
C THR A 152 -5.23 -3.96 8.20
N ALA A 153 -5.07 -2.63 8.21
CA ALA A 153 -5.67 -1.75 7.22
C ALA A 153 -5.12 -1.99 5.81
N LEU A 154 -3.84 -2.28 5.66
CA LEU A 154 -3.23 -2.64 4.38
C LEU A 154 -3.85 -3.92 3.82
N TYR A 155 -3.95 -5.00 4.60
CA TYR A 155 -4.53 -6.25 4.12
C TYR A 155 -6.03 -6.18 3.86
N VAL A 156 -6.79 -5.42 4.65
CA VAL A 156 -8.23 -5.21 4.41
C VAL A 156 -8.48 -4.41 3.13
N ASN A 157 -7.60 -3.45 2.83
CA ASN A 157 -7.69 -2.61 1.62
C ASN A 157 -6.93 -3.18 0.41
N TRP A 158 -6.43 -4.40 0.52
CA TRP A 158 -5.75 -5.07 -0.58
C TRP A 158 -6.75 -5.40 -1.73
N SER A 159 -6.42 -5.03 -2.94
CA SER A 159 -7.26 -5.22 -4.13
C SER A 159 -6.60 -6.08 -5.22
N GLY A 160 -5.51 -6.72 -4.90
CA GLY A 160 -4.73 -7.56 -5.83
C GLY A 160 -3.31 -7.05 -6.01
N GLU A 161 -2.42 -7.99 -6.31
CA GLU A 161 -1.03 -7.70 -6.62
C GLU A 161 -0.95 -6.78 -7.84
N ASN A 162 -0.18 -5.70 -7.72
CA ASN A 162 0.01 -4.68 -8.77
C ASN A 162 -1.30 -4.06 -9.33
N GLN A 163 -2.41 -4.10 -8.58
CA GLN A 163 -3.70 -3.50 -8.94
C GLN A 163 -3.89 -2.08 -8.39
N GLY A 164 -2.83 -1.45 -7.90
CA GLY A 164 -2.86 -0.07 -7.39
C GLY A 164 -3.40 0.09 -5.98
N ALA A 165 -3.56 -1.02 -5.22
CA ALA A 165 -3.97 -0.99 -3.82
C ALA A 165 -3.06 -0.09 -2.97
N PHE A 166 -1.77 -0.09 -3.26
CA PHE A 166 -0.73 0.58 -2.49
C PHE A 166 -0.01 1.68 -3.27
N ASN A 167 -0.75 2.41 -4.12
CA ASN A 167 -0.23 3.68 -4.61
C ASN A 167 -0.18 4.73 -3.48
N ASN A 168 0.70 5.71 -3.59
CA ASN A 168 0.98 6.67 -2.52
C ASN A 168 -0.28 7.37 -1.98
N ARG A 169 -1.25 7.73 -2.84
CA ARG A 169 -2.49 8.39 -2.40
C ARG A 169 -3.37 7.47 -1.58
N ARG A 170 -3.46 6.17 -1.95
CA ARG A 170 -4.22 5.20 -1.17
C ARG A 170 -3.55 4.90 0.15
N LEU A 171 -2.23 4.77 0.19
CA LEU A 171 -1.47 4.59 1.44
C LEU A 171 -1.67 5.76 2.40
N GLN A 172 -1.65 7.00 1.90
CA GLN A 172 -1.97 8.18 2.70
C GLN A 172 -3.42 8.16 3.22
N ALA A 173 -4.38 7.78 2.38
CA ALA A 173 -5.78 7.68 2.80
C ALA A 173 -6.03 6.54 3.81
N ILE A 174 -5.31 5.41 3.68
CA ILE A 174 -5.31 4.33 4.68
C ILE A 174 -4.74 4.84 6.00
N ALA A 175 -3.60 5.54 5.97
CA ALA A 175 -2.98 6.14 7.14
C ALA A 175 -3.92 7.14 7.85
N GLU A 176 -4.59 8.00 7.10
CA GLU A 176 -5.60 8.93 7.62
C GLU A 176 -6.78 8.17 8.27
N SER A 177 -7.23 7.07 7.65
CA SER A 177 -8.38 6.28 8.12
C SER A 177 -8.16 5.62 9.49
N ILE A 178 -6.90 5.34 9.86
CA ILE A 178 -6.52 4.82 11.18
C ILE A 178 -6.13 5.92 12.17
N GLY A 179 -6.31 7.20 11.79
CA GLY A 179 -6.12 8.36 12.65
C GLY A 179 -4.67 8.68 12.96
N LEU A 180 -3.76 8.53 12.01
CA LEU A 180 -2.38 9.01 12.13
C LEU A 180 -2.32 10.54 12.09
N ASP A 181 -1.32 11.13 12.75
CA ASP A 181 -0.89 12.48 12.46
C ASP A 181 -0.28 12.52 11.06
N MET A 182 -0.99 13.18 10.14
CA MET A 182 -0.64 13.15 8.73
C MET A 182 0.56 14.02 8.37
N ASP A 183 0.93 15.01 9.17
CA ASP A 183 2.12 15.83 8.94
C ASP A 183 3.37 14.99 9.22
N SER A 184 3.39 14.29 10.35
CA SER A 184 4.44 13.34 10.73
C SER A 184 4.53 12.18 9.75
N PHE A 185 3.39 11.54 9.44
CA PHE A 185 3.33 10.45 8.48
C PHE A 185 3.87 10.83 7.10
N ASN A 186 3.41 11.94 6.53
CA ASN A 186 3.84 12.39 5.21
C ASN A 186 5.33 12.75 5.17
N SER A 187 5.87 13.34 6.24
CA SER A 187 7.30 13.62 6.36
C SER A 187 8.14 12.35 6.32
N CYS A 188 7.75 11.32 7.09
CA CYS A 188 8.39 10.01 7.10
C CYS A 188 8.24 9.30 5.75
N PHE A 189 7.00 9.18 5.27
CA PHE A 189 6.65 8.42 4.07
C PHE A 189 7.29 8.96 2.81
N SER A 190 7.25 10.29 2.59
CA SER A 190 7.80 10.90 1.38
C SER A 190 9.33 10.89 1.32
N SER A 191 10.00 10.75 2.47
CA SER A 191 11.45 10.63 2.54
C SER A 191 11.97 9.20 2.41
N ASN A 192 11.10 8.19 2.31
CA ASN A 192 11.44 6.76 2.38
C ASN A 192 12.32 6.45 3.60
N LYS A 193 11.95 7.00 4.76
CA LYS A 193 12.78 7.00 5.96
C LYS A 193 13.28 5.61 6.38
N TYR A 194 12.48 4.58 6.14
CA TYR A 194 12.74 3.20 6.58
C TYR A 194 13.30 2.28 5.50
N GLU A 195 13.78 2.84 4.36
CA GLU A 195 14.37 2.04 3.27
C GLU A 195 15.50 1.12 3.76
N SER A 196 16.38 1.61 4.64
CA SER A 196 17.52 0.83 5.16
C SER A 196 17.10 -0.31 6.08
N GLU A 197 16.07 -0.10 6.92
CA GLU A 197 15.54 -1.12 7.82
C GLU A 197 14.79 -2.20 7.06
N ILE A 198 13.98 -1.80 6.07
CA ILE A 198 13.26 -2.74 5.19
C ILE A 198 14.27 -3.57 4.38
N GLN A 199 15.34 -2.93 3.90
CA GLN A 199 16.42 -3.64 3.21
C GLN A 199 17.13 -4.65 4.13
N ALA A 200 17.36 -4.28 5.40
CA ALA A 200 17.98 -5.17 6.38
C ALA A 200 17.08 -6.40 6.68
N ASP A 201 15.76 -6.20 6.81
CA ASP A 201 14.81 -7.31 6.95
C ASP A 201 14.80 -8.22 5.72
N PHE A 202 14.86 -7.63 4.52
CA PHE A 202 14.93 -8.38 3.28
C PHE A 202 16.22 -9.23 3.18
N GLU A 203 17.37 -8.65 3.52
CA GLU A 203 18.66 -9.36 3.56
C GLU A 203 18.65 -10.48 4.61
N LEU A 204 18.11 -10.21 5.81
CA LEU A 204 17.92 -11.23 6.84
C LEU A 204 17.10 -12.41 6.31
N GLY A 205 15.98 -12.13 5.64
CA GLY A 205 15.16 -13.16 5.03
C GLY A 205 15.91 -13.98 3.99
N GLN A 206 16.72 -13.32 3.13
CA GLN A 206 17.57 -14.03 2.16
C GLN A 206 18.58 -14.94 2.84
N ASP A 207 19.25 -14.47 3.88
CA ASP A 207 20.24 -15.24 4.64
C ASP A 207 19.60 -16.45 5.35
N MET A 208 18.33 -16.31 5.78
CA MET A 208 17.54 -17.39 6.35
C MET A 208 16.91 -18.31 5.30
N GLY A 209 17.12 -18.05 4.01
CA GLY A 209 16.63 -18.87 2.90
C GLY A 209 15.13 -18.65 2.58
N VAL A 210 14.58 -17.45 2.89
CA VAL A 210 13.23 -17.06 2.46
C VAL A 210 13.22 -16.93 0.94
N SER A 211 12.34 -17.67 0.29
CA SER A 211 12.17 -17.68 -1.18
C SER A 211 10.76 -17.29 -1.63
N GLY A 212 9.94 -16.83 -0.72
CA GLY A 212 8.55 -16.39 -0.94
C GLY A 212 7.86 -16.13 0.38
N THR A 213 6.71 -15.48 0.34
CA THR A 213 5.94 -15.06 1.51
C THR A 213 4.55 -15.67 1.54
N PRO A 214 3.97 -15.87 2.73
CA PRO A 214 4.62 -15.76 4.03
C PRO A 214 5.59 -16.90 4.28
N THR A 215 6.68 -16.63 4.99
CA THR A 215 7.58 -17.67 5.53
C THR A 215 7.69 -17.52 7.04
N VAL A 216 7.50 -18.63 7.76
CA VAL A 216 7.47 -18.66 9.22
C VAL A 216 8.67 -19.43 9.75
N PHE A 217 9.32 -18.86 10.79
CA PHE A 217 10.34 -19.54 11.59
C PHE A 217 9.93 -19.57 13.06
N VAL A 218 10.30 -20.62 13.75
CA VAL A 218 10.15 -20.77 15.20
C VAL A 218 11.54 -20.97 15.79
N ASN A 219 12.00 -20.00 16.57
CA ASN A 219 13.39 -19.93 17.09
C ASN A 219 14.42 -20.22 15.98
N GLY A 220 14.28 -19.54 14.81
CA GLY A 220 15.17 -19.65 13.66
C GLY A 220 15.01 -20.92 12.83
N ASN A 221 14.13 -21.85 13.19
CA ASN A 221 13.85 -23.06 12.42
C ASN A 221 12.61 -22.86 11.54
N ARG A 222 12.76 -23.06 10.23
CA ARG A 222 11.66 -22.90 9.28
C ARG A 222 10.52 -23.89 9.60
N VAL A 223 9.28 -23.38 9.64
CA VAL A 223 8.07 -24.17 9.78
C VAL A 223 7.42 -24.38 8.41
N GLY A 224 7.05 -25.60 8.11
CA GLY A 224 6.47 -25.98 6.82
C GLY A 224 7.51 -26.21 5.72
N ALA A 225 7.05 -26.70 4.57
CA ALA A 225 7.91 -26.95 3.41
C ALA A 225 8.18 -25.66 2.63
N PRO A 226 9.35 -25.53 1.98
CA PRO A 226 9.61 -24.40 1.08
C PRO A 226 8.51 -24.23 0.02
N GLY A 227 8.08 -22.98 -0.23
CA GLY A 227 7.02 -22.67 -1.20
C GLY A 227 5.59 -22.99 -0.75
N ARG A 228 5.40 -23.39 0.50
CA ARG A 228 4.08 -23.61 1.11
C ARG A 228 3.90 -22.77 2.37
N VAL A 229 2.74 -22.16 2.52
CA VAL A 229 2.36 -21.44 3.73
C VAL A 229 2.21 -22.40 4.91
N ALA A 230 2.84 -22.08 6.05
CA ALA A 230 2.70 -22.86 7.27
C ALA A 230 1.26 -22.75 7.83
N SER A 231 0.67 -23.85 8.22
CA SER A 231 -0.62 -23.86 8.89
C SER A 231 -0.46 -23.53 10.38
N TYR A 232 -1.55 -23.06 11.01
CA TYR A 232 -1.59 -22.87 12.46
C TYR A 232 -1.10 -24.11 13.23
N GLN A 233 -1.55 -25.33 12.83
CA GLN A 233 -1.18 -26.55 13.51
C GLN A 233 0.33 -26.82 13.47
N GLU A 234 0.98 -26.59 12.31
CA GLU A 234 2.44 -26.77 12.18
C GLU A 234 3.21 -25.78 13.06
N ILE A 235 2.72 -24.53 13.14
CA ILE A 235 3.32 -23.50 14.01
C ILE A 235 3.12 -23.89 15.48
N ALA A 236 1.90 -24.29 15.86
CA ALA A 236 1.59 -24.70 17.21
C ALA A 236 2.39 -25.94 17.65
N ASP A 237 2.56 -26.92 16.77
CA ASP A 237 3.37 -28.12 17.05
C ASP A 237 4.84 -27.73 17.27
N ALA A 238 5.39 -26.81 16.46
CA ALA A 238 6.75 -26.34 16.62
C ALA A 238 6.95 -25.55 17.92
N VAL A 239 6.00 -24.68 18.29
CA VAL A 239 6.02 -23.92 19.57
C VAL A 239 5.88 -24.87 20.76
N ASN A 240 4.92 -25.78 20.73
CA ASN A 240 4.65 -26.75 21.82
C ASN A 240 5.81 -27.72 22.05
N ALA A 241 6.60 -28.01 21.03
CA ALA A 241 7.82 -28.82 21.18
C ALA A 241 8.90 -28.14 22.03
N ILE A 242 8.88 -26.79 22.12
CA ILE A 242 9.85 -25.98 22.87
C ILE A 242 9.23 -25.56 24.22
N ALA A 243 8.03 -25.01 24.18
CA ALA A 243 7.28 -24.51 25.33
C ALA A 243 5.87 -25.15 25.36
N PRO A 244 5.73 -26.31 25.97
CA PRO A 244 4.42 -26.97 26.05
C PRO A 244 3.40 -26.13 26.82
N PRO A 245 2.09 -26.21 26.48
CA PRO A 245 1.03 -25.53 27.23
C PRO A 245 1.10 -25.81 28.70
N GLN A 246 0.87 -24.80 29.54
CA GLN A 246 0.79 -24.93 31.00
C GLN A 246 -0.59 -25.43 31.46
#